data_000708865a378677b8df0acd21709a8d
#
_entry.id   000708865a378677b8df0acd21709a8d
#
_cell.length_a   1.000
_cell.length_b   1.000
_cell.length_c   1.000
_cell.angle_alpha   90.00
_cell.angle_beta   90.00
_cell.angle_gamma   90.00
#
_symmetry.space_group_name_H-M   'P 1'
#
loop_
_entity.id
_entity.type
_entity.pdbx_description
1 polymer ?
#
loop_
_entity_poly.entity_id
_entity_poly.type
_entity_poly.pdbx_seq_one_letter_code
_entity_poly.pdbx_strand_id
1 'polypeptide(L)'
;MGRLTNNSPRGRLHETMRSLNRKYRAALKEEENKAAFNAMYQEWPNEDAAAIYQFGDAGVYSPLDLINLNSTILNRREIIKLVMETRELREIVERSVRKSDP
;
A
#
# COMPACT_ATOMS: atom_id res chain seq x y z
N MET A 1 -27.78 12.94 -3.83
CA MET A 1 -27.62 11.63 -3.23
C MET A 1 -26.17 11.21 -3.24
N GLY A 2 -25.60 10.94 -2.09
CA GLY A 2 -24.20 10.59 -1.97
C GLY A 2 -23.87 9.14 -2.23
N ARG A 3 -24.73 8.40 -2.91
CA ARG A 3 -24.48 6.99 -3.15
C ARG A 3 -23.58 6.79 -4.35
N LEU A 4 -22.47 6.12 -4.14
CA LEU A 4 -21.59 5.74 -5.23
C LEU A 4 -22.26 4.63 -6.05
N THR A 5 -22.20 4.78 -7.37
CA THR A 5 -22.71 3.75 -8.26
C THR A 5 -21.57 2.82 -8.64
N ASN A 6 -21.90 1.56 -8.96
CA ASN A 6 -20.91 0.60 -9.40
C ASN A 6 -20.28 0.98 -10.75
N ASN A 7 -20.89 1.93 -11.45
CA ASN A 7 -20.40 2.39 -12.74
C ASN A 7 -19.38 3.51 -12.64
N SER A 8 -19.30 4.18 -11.49
CA SER A 8 -18.30 5.22 -11.31
C SER A 8 -16.92 4.58 -11.04
N PRO A 9 -15.84 5.24 -11.46
CA PRO A 9 -14.48 4.72 -11.18
C PRO A 9 -14.27 4.54 -9.68
N ARG A 10 -14.69 5.49 -8.88
CA ARG A 10 -14.57 5.44 -7.43
C ARG A 10 -15.35 4.28 -6.85
N GLY A 11 -16.59 4.08 -7.32
CA GLY A 11 -17.43 2.98 -6.85
C GLY A 11 -16.83 1.63 -7.19
N ARG A 12 -16.26 1.49 -8.39
CA ARG A 12 -15.62 0.25 -8.81
C ARG A 12 -14.38 -0.08 -7.98
N LEU A 13 -13.58 0.93 -7.66
CA LEU A 13 -12.40 0.75 -6.81
C LEU A 13 -12.81 0.28 -5.42
N HIS A 14 -13.79 0.95 -4.83
CA HIS A 14 -14.30 0.58 -3.51
C HIS A 14 -14.85 -0.85 -3.48
N GLU A 15 -15.62 -1.20 -4.51
CA GLU A 15 -16.20 -2.54 -4.59
C GLU A 15 -15.12 -3.60 -4.76
N THR A 16 -14.11 -3.33 -5.57
CA THR A 16 -12.99 -4.25 -5.77
C THR A 16 -12.23 -4.47 -4.46
N MET A 17 -11.91 -3.39 -3.74
CA MET A 17 -11.23 -3.49 -2.44
C MET A 17 -12.06 -4.28 -1.44
N ARG A 18 -13.34 -4.03 -1.40
CA ARG A 18 -14.25 -4.74 -0.50
C ARG A 18 -14.30 -6.22 -0.81
N SER A 19 -14.36 -6.55 -2.09
CA SER A 19 -14.38 -7.93 -2.56
C SER A 19 -13.07 -8.65 -2.22
N LEU A 20 -11.92 -7.98 -2.40
CA LEU A 20 -10.64 -8.54 -2.02
C LEU A 20 -10.58 -8.82 -0.53
N ASN A 21 -11.08 -7.90 0.28
CA ASN A 21 -11.09 -8.10 1.73
C ASN A 21 -11.95 -9.28 2.16
N ARG A 22 -13.11 -9.45 1.52
CA ARG A 22 -14.02 -10.53 1.89
C ARG A 22 -13.59 -11.88 1.37
N LYS A 23 -13.12 -11.94 0.12
CA LYS A 23 -12.89 -13.20 -0.57
C LYS A 23 -11.43 -13.60 -0.65
N TYR A 24 -10.60 -12.69 -1.09
CA TYR A 24 -9.17 -12.98 -1.29
C TYR A 24 -8.46 -13.15 0.05
N ARG A 25 -8.66 -12.21 0.96
CA ARG A 25 -8.06 -12.28 2.29
C ARG A 25 -8.44 -13.56 3.01
N ALA A 26 -9.71 -13.95 2.93
CA ALA A 26 -10.19 -15.16 3.57
C ALA A 26 -9.58 -16.43 2.99
N ALA A 27 -9.14 -16.37 1.74
CA ALA A 27 -8.50 -17.51 1.07
C ALA A 27 -7.02 -17.66 1.39
N LEU A 28 -6.39 -16.61 1.94
CA LEU A 28 -4.99 -16.67 2.32
C LEU A 28 -4.83 -17.61 3.51
N LYS A 29 -3.83 -18.48 3.44
CA LYS A 29 -3.61 -19.50 4.46
C LYS A 29 -2.51 -19.11 5.44
N GLU A 30 -1.50 -18.38 4.97
CA GLU A 30 -0.37 -17.99 5.81
C GLU A 30 -0.67 -16.72 6.58
N GLU A 31 -0.38 -16.73 7.89
CA GLU A 31 -0.66 -15.60 8.75
C GLU A 31 0.14 -14.36 8.33
N GLU A 32 1.37 -14.55 7.85
CA GLU A 32 2.20 -13.44 7.39
C GLU A 32 1.58 -12.75 6.19
N ASN A 33 0.96 -13.51 5.29
CA ASN A 33 0.29 -12.96 4.12
C ASN A 33 -0.99 -12.22 4.50
N LYS A 34 -1.74 -12.77 5.49
CA LYS A 34 -2.91 -12.07 6.00
C LYS A 34 -2.55 -10.75 6.65
N ALA A 35 -1.47 -10.73 7.43
CA ALA A 35 -1.00 -9.51 8.08
C ALA A 35 -0.56 -8.47 7.04
N ALA A 36 0.15 -8.91 6.00
CA ALA A 36 0.57 -8.02 4.92
C ALA A 36 -0.62 -7.45 4.17
N PHE A 37 -1.63 -8.28 3.89
CA PHE A 37 -2.86 -7.82 3.24
C PHE A 37 -3.59 -6.79 4.11
N ASN A 38 -3.70 -7.05 5.41
CA ASN A 38 -4.35 -6.12 6.33
C ASN A 38 -3.64 -4.76 6.33
N ALA A 39 -2.31 -4.77 6.35
CA ALA A 39 -1.53 -3.53 6.32
C ALA A 39 -1.79 -2.75 5.02
N MET A 40 -1.80 -3.44 3.89
CA MET A 40 -2.11 -2.83 2.60
C MET A 40 -3.52 -2.24 2.60
N TYR A 41 -4.49 -2.99 3.09
CA TYR A 41 -5.88 -2.56 3.11
C TYR A 41 -6.08 -1.31 3.96
N GLN A 42 -5.38 -1.21 5.09
CA GLN A 42 -5.45 -0.05 5.97
C GLN A 42 -4.77 1.18 5.37
N GLU A 43 -3.72 0.98 4.60
CA GLU A 43 -3.01 2.09 3.96
C GLU A 43 -3.70 2.58 2.68
N TRP A 44 -4.59 1.76 2.12
CA TRP A 44 -5.26 2.08 0.87
C TRP A 44 -5.89 3.47 0.84
N PRO A 45 -6.69 3.89 1.86
CA PRO A 45 -7.30 5.21 1.82
C PRO A 45 -6.36 6.30 2.30
N ASN A 46 -5.24 6.51 1.59
CA ASN A 46 -4.35 7.63 1.87
C ASN A 46 -4.67 8.79 0.93
N GLU A 47 -3.99 9.91 1.15
CA GLU A 47 -4.25 11.13 0.39
C GLU A 47 -4.02 10.95 -1.11
N ASP A 48 -3.00 10.19 -1.48
CA ASP A 48 -2.65 9.99 -2.88
C ASP A 48 -3.57 9.01 -3.58
N ALA A 49 -4.36 8.25 -2.85
CA ALA A 49 -5.33 7.35 -3.46
C ALA A 49 -6.32 8.10 -4.33
N ALA A 50 -6.58 9.36 -4.03
CA ALA A 50 -7.48 10.19 -4.84
C ALA A 50 -6.98 10.35 -6.28
N ALA A 51 -5.68 10.31 -6.50
CA ALA A 51 -5.11 10.43 -7.83
C ALA A 51 -5.51 9.27 -8.74
N ILE A 52 -5.79 8.12 -8.16
CA ILE A 52 -6.18 6.92 -8.90
C ILE A 52 -7.52 7.11 -9.60
N TYR A 53 -8.42 7.86 -8.98
CA TYR A 53 -9.75 8.06 -9.52
C TYR A 53 -9.74 8.78 -10.86
N GLN A 54 -8.75 9.63 -11.09
CA GLN A 54 -8.60 10.34 -12.35
C GLN A 54 -8.28 9.38 -13.50
N PHE A 55 -7.45 8.39 -13.24
CA PHE A 55 -7.11 7.37 -14.24
C PHE A 55 -8.27 6.42 -14.45
N GLY A 56 -9.01 6.11 -13.41
CA GLY A 56 -10.16 5.23 -13.49
C GLY A 56 -11.26 5.76 -14.40
N ASP A 57 -11.40 7.08 -14.50
CA ASP A 57 -12.40 7.71 -15.34
C ASP A 57 -12.23 7.41 -16.83
N ALA A 58 -11.00 7.22 -17.24
CA ALA A 58 -10.71 6.98 -18.65
C ALA A 58 -11.14 5.59 -19.14
N GLY A 59 -11.47 4.68 -18.24
CA GLY A 59 -11.85 3.32 -18.59
C GLY A 59 -10.71 2.49 -19.18
N VAL A 60 -9.49 3.02 -19.14
CA VAL A 60 -8.31 2.37 -19.72
C VAL A 60 -7.72 1.33 -18.76
N TYR A 61 -7.82 1.59 -17.48
CA TYR A 61 -7.22 0.73 -16.45
C TYR A 61 -8.29 0.05 -15.63
N SER A 62 -8.08 -1.21 -15.30
CA SER A 62 -8.98 -1.92 -14.40
C SER A 62 -8.80 -1.44 -12.96
N PRO A 63 -9.83 -1.57 -12.11
CA PRO A 63 -9.68 -1.25 -10.69
C PRO A 63 -8.53 -2.02 -10.02
N LEU A 64 -8.35 -3.29 -10.38
CA LEU A 64 -7.29 -4.09 -9.79
C LEU A 64 -5.91 -3.57 -10.18
N ASP A 65 -5.73 -3.14 -11.44
CA ASP A 65 -4.48 -2.55 -11.89
C ASP A 65 -4.14 -1.29 -11.09
N LEU A 66 -5.14 -0.46 -10.84
CA LEU A 66 -4.96 0.78 -10.09
C LEU A 66 -4.61 0.50 -8.63
N ILE A 67 -5.26 -0.50 -8.03
CA ILE A 67 -4.96 -0.93 -6.68
C ILE A 67 -3.52 -1.42 -6.58
N ASN A 68 -3.10 -2.23 -7.56
CA ASN A 68 -1.73 -2.74 -7.59
C ASN A 68 -0.70 -1.62 -7.76
N LEU A 69 -1.00 -0.65 -8.61
CA LEU A 69 -0.11 0.50 -8.79
C LEU A 69 0.04 1.29 -7.49
N ASN A 70 -1.07 1.59 -6.83
CA ASN A 70 -1.04 2.32 -5.57
C ASN A 70 -0.26 1.54 -4.51
N SER A 71 -0.50 0.25 -4.40
CA SER A 71 0.19 -0.61 -3.44
C SER A 71 1.69 -0.65 -3.72
N THR A 72 2.07 -0.69 -4.98
CA THR A 72 3.48 -0.68 -5.37
C THR A 72 4.17 0.61 -4.95
N ILE A 73 3.49 1.74 -5.12
CA ILE A 73 4.03 3.04 -4.71
C ILE A 73 4.20 3.09 -3.19
N LEU A 74 3.20 2.64 -2.44
CA LEU A 74 3.28 2.60 -0.98
C LEU A 74 4.39 1.70 -0.49
N ASN A 75 4.55 0.53 -1.13
CA ASN A 75 5.62 -0.40 -0.79
C ASN A 75 6.99 0.22 -1.07
N ARG A 76 7.14 0.92 -2.17
CA ARG A 76 8.41 1.60 -2.50
C ARG A 76 8.71 2.69 -1.47
N ARG A 77 7.69 3.42 -1.05
CA ARG A 77 7.86 4.44 -0.01
C ARG A 77 8.38 3.83 1.28
N GLU A 78 7.81 2.70 1.70
CA GLU A 78 8.27 2.02 2.91
C GLU A 78 9.69 1.48 2.76
N ILE A 79 10.03 0.97 1.60
CA ILE A 79 11.40 0.50 1.33
C ILE A 79 12.39 1.65 1.45
N ILE A 80 12.07 2.81 0.88
CA ILE A 80 12.95 3.99 0.98
C ILE A 80 13.14 4.39 2.43
N LYS A 81 12.07 4.43 3.22
CA LYS A 81 12.15 4.76 4.64
C LYS A 81 13.05 3.77 5.38
N LEU A 82 12.86 2.48 5.13
CA LEU A 82 13.66 1.44 5.79
C LEU A 82 15.14 1.53 5.40
N VAL A 83 15.43 1.84 4.15
CA VAL A 83 16.82 2.04 3.71
C VAL A 83 17.47 3.21 4.45
N MET A 84 16.73 4.32 4.56
CA MET A 84 17.25 5.51 5.26
C MET A 84 17.46 5.24 6.74
N GLU A 85 16.52 4.58 7.39
CA GLU A 85 16.64 4.21 8.80
C GLU A 85 17.81 3.26 9.03
N THR A 86 18.00 2.31 8.12
CA THR A 86 19.11 1.36 8.20
C THR A 86 20.46 2.07 8.08
N ARG A 87 20.55 3.06 7.18
CA ARG A 87 21.77 3.85 7.04
C ARG A 87 22.08 4.65 8.31
N GLU A 88 21.07 5.27 8.90
CA GLU A 88 21.22 6.02 10.14
C GLU A 88 21.69 5.11 11.28
N LEU A 89 21.06 3.95 11.41
CA LEU A 89 21.46 2.99 12.44
C LEU A 89 22.89 2.50 12.22
N ARG A 90 23.27 2.25 10.99
CA ARG A 90 24.63 1.82 10.66
C ARG A 90 25.64 2.90 11.05
N GLU A 91 25.35 4.15 10.75
CA GLU A 91 26.20 5.27 11.12
C GLU A 91 26.35 5.39 12.63
N ILE A 92 25.26 5.20 13.36
CA ILE A 92 25.27 5.25 14.83
C ILE A 92 26.14 4.12 15.38
N VAL A 93 26.00 2.92 14.86
CA VAL A 93 26.79 1.76 15.29
C VAL A 93 28.28 1.99 14.99
N GLU A 94 28.60 2.46 13.79
CA GLU A 94 29.98 2.75 13.41
C GLU A 94 30.62 3.80 14.31
N ARG A 95 29.88 4.85 14.66
CA ARG A 95 30.38 5.86 15.58
C ARG A 95 30.63 5.29 16.97
N SER A 96 29.73 4.43 17.45
CA SER A 96 29.88 3.79 18.75
C SER A 96 31.11 2.88 18.78
N VAL A 97 31.36 2.14 17.72
CA VAL A 97 32.50 1.28 17.60
C VAL A 97 33.79 2.10 17.62
N ARG A 98 33.85 3.20 16.86
CA ARG A 98 35.03 4.08 16.85
C ARG A 98 35.32 4.69 18.20
N LYS A 99 34.26 5.08 18.94
CA LYS A 99 34.42 5.65 20.28
C LYS A 99 34.92 4.61 21.28
N SER A 100 34.64 3.33 21.03
CA SER A 100 35.08 2.23 21.90
C SER A 100 36.50 1.82 21.66
N ASP A 101 37.10 2.19 20.53
CA ASP A 101 38.48 1.86 20.22
C ASP A 101 39.41 2.68 21.11
N PRO A 102 40.40 2.02 21.77
CA PRO A 102 41.36 2.73 22.60
C PRO A 102 42.30 3.62 21.80
#